data_37b28869d5e393fb300ff525b2d95bb1
#
_entry.id   37b28869d5e393fb300ff525b2d95bb1
#
_cell.length_a   1.000
_cell.length_b   1.000
_cell.length_c   1.000
_cell.angle_alpha   90.00
_cell.angle_beta   90.00
_cell.angle_gamma   90.00
#
_symmetry.space_group_name_H-M   'P 1'
#
loop_
_entity.id
_entity.type
_entity.pdbx_description
1 polymer ?
#
loop_
_entity_poly.entity_id
_entity_poly.type
_entity_poly.pdbx_seq_one_letter_code
_entity_poly.pdbx_strand_id
1 'polypeptide(L)' 'MHILICDDDAVFAARVETLVRDFFARRGLRVECTVCHSGEETLARRDL' A
#
# COMPACT_ATOMS: atom_id res chain seq x y z
N MET A 1 -2.56 -2.48 11.51
CA MET A 1 -1.81 -1.38 10.88
C MET A 1 -2.23 -1.21 9.43
N HIS A 2 -2.34 0.01 8.99
CA HIS A 2 -2.73 0.31 7.61
C HIS A 2 -1.60 1.07 6.92
N ILE A 3 -1.21 0.62 5.75
CA ILE A 3 -0.14 1.23 4.96
C ILE A 3 -0.70 1.68 3.62
N LEU A 4 -0.45 2.91 3.26
CA LEU A 4 -0.83 3.47 1.96
C LEU A 4 0.41 3.51 1.07
N ILE A 5 0.31 2.88 -0.09
CA ILE A 5 1.38 2.87 -1.08
C ILE A 5 0.89 3.68 -2.28
N CYS A 6 1.60 4.73 -2.62
CA CYS A 6 1.22 5.59 -3.73
C CYS A 6 2.37 5.71 -4.73
N ASP A 7 2.14 5.24 -5.95
CA ASP A 7 3.17 5.25 -6.98
C ASP A 7 2.51 5.21 -8.35
N ASP A 8 3.08 5.93 -9.32
CA ASP A 8 2.60 5.94 -10.71
C ASP A 8 2.85 4.61 -11.40
N ASP A 9 3.88 3.89 -10.96
CA ASP A 9 4.25 2.61 -11.56
C ASP A 9 3.51 1.49 -10.85
N ALA A 10 2.48 0.96 -11.50
CA ALA A 10 1.65 -0.09 -10.92
C ALA A 10 2.44 -1.36 -10.63
N VAL A 11 3.42 -1.69 -11.46
CA VAL A 11 4.25 -2.89 -11.24
C VAL A 11 5.11 -2.72 -10.00
N PHE A 12 5.73 -1.56 -9.88
CA PHE A 12 6.56 -1.27 -8.70
C PHE A 12 5.73 -1.25 -7.43
N ALA A 13 4.56 -0.61 -7.48
CA ALA A 13 3.67 -0.56 -6.32
C ALA A 13 3.24 -1.96 -5.87
N ALA A 14 2.94 -2.84 -6.82
CA ALA A 14 2.56 -4.21 -6.50
C ALA A 14 3.70 -4.98 -5.83
N ARG A 15 4.93 -4.74 -6.27
CA ARG A 15 6.10 -5.37 -5.65
C ARG A 15 6.32 -4.87 -4.24
N VAL A 16 6.17 -3.58 -4.02
CA VAL A 16 6.30 -2.98 -2.68
C VAL A 16 5.23 -3.56 -1.76
N GLU A 17 4.00 -3.67 -2.24
CA GLU A 17 2.93 -4.25 -1.45
C GLU A 17 3.26 -5.68 -1.02
N THR A 18 3.74 -6.50 -1.96
CA THR A 18 4.11 -7.87 -1.66
C THR A 18 5.21 -7.94 -0.61
N LEU A 19 6.22 -7.10 -0.73
CA LEU A 19 7.33 -7.06 0.23
C LEU A 19 6.84 -6.66 1.62
N VAL A 20 5.97 -5.66 1.68
CA VAL A 20 5.42 -5.18 2.95
C VAL A 20 4.59 -6.27 3.62
N ARG A 21 3.71 -6.91 2.87
CA ARG A 21 2.87 -7.99 3.42
C ARG A 21 3.70 -9.14 3.91
N ASP A 22 4.74 -9.52 3.16
CA ASP A 22 5.63 -10.61 3.56
C ASP A 22 6.38 -10.25 4.84
N PHE A 23 6.89 -9.04 4.92
CA PHE A 23 7.61 -8.55 6.09
C PHE A 23 6.77 -8.67 7.37
N PHE A 24 5.53 -8.19 7.31
CA PHE A 24 4.67 -8.22 8.49
C PHE A 24 4.16 -9.64 8.78
N ALA A 25 3.91 -10.44 7.75
CA ALA A 25 3.45 -11.82 7.94
C ALA A 25 4.50 -12.65 8.67
N ARG A 26 5.77 -12.45 8.35
CA ARG A 26 6.85 -13.16 9.03
C ARG A 26 6.97 -12.81 10.50
N ARG A 27 6.46 -11.67 10.89
CA ARG A 27 6.49 -11.22 12.28
C ARG A 27 5.17 -11.49 12.99
N GLY A 28 4.24 -12.18 12.34
CA GLY A 28 2.93 -12.48 12.92
C GLY A 28 2.06 -11.25 13.12
N LEU A 29 2.32 -10.20 12.35
CA LEU A 29 1.56 -8.95 12.46
C LEU A 29 0.58 -8.81 11.31
N ARG A 30 -0.57 -8.22 11.59
CA ARG A 30 -1.55 -7.91 10.57
C ARG A 30 -1.24 -6.56 9.92
N VAL A 31 -1.39 -6.52 8.60
CA VAL A 31 -1.23 -5.28 7.86
C VAL A 31 -2.29 -5.21 6.77
N GLU A 32 -2.86 -4.03 6.59
CA GLU A 32 -3.75 -3.74 5.47
C GLU A 32 -3.02 -2.76 4.56
N CYS A 33 -2.97 -3.08 3.27
CA CYS A 33 -2.31 -2.22 2.29
C CYS A 33 -3.33 -1.66 1.31
N THR A 34 -3.25 -0.38 1.04
CA THR A 34 -4.01 0.28 -0.01
C THR A 34 -3.01 0.81 -1.02
N VAL A 35 -3.23 0.51 -2.30
CA VAL A 35 -2.36 0.99 -3.36
C VAL A 35 -3.07 2.05 -4.16
N CYS A 36 -2.43 3.20 -4.31
CA CYS A 36 -2.91 4.31 -5.13
C CYS A 36 -1.91 4.56 -6.25
N HIS A 37 -2.42 4.96 -7.42
CA HIS A 37 -1.57 5.18 -8.58
C HIS A 37 -1.28 6.65 -8.85
N SER A 38 -1.93 7.55 -8.13
CA SER A 38 -1.70 8.98 -8.28
C SER A 38 -2.00 9.72 -6.98
N GLY A 39 -1.45 10.93 -6.85
CA GLY A 39 -1.72 11.77 -5.71
C GLY A 39 -3.19 12.18 -5.62
N GLU A 40 -3.84 12.32 -6.77
CA GLU A 40 -5.26 12.67 -6.82
C GLU A 40 -6.13 11.57 -6.20
N GLU A 41 -5.82 10.31 -6.47
CA GLU A 41 -6.52 9.20 -5.83
C GLU A 41 -6.35 9.25 -4.32
N THR A 42 -5.15 9.55 -3.86
CA THR A 42 -4.86 9.64 -2.43
C THR A 42 -5.68 10.76 -1.79
N LEU A 43 -5.76 11.91 -2.45
CA LEU A 43 -6.56 13.02 -1.95
C LEU A 43 -8.04 12.70 -1.91
N ALA A 44 -8.54 12.01 -2.93
CA ALA A 44 -9.95 11.63 -2.98
C ALA A 44 -10.30 10.66 -1.84
N ARG A 45 -9.37 9.86 -1.40
CA ARG A 45 -9.59 8.88 -0.33
C ARG A 45 -9.43 9.42 1.06
N ARG A 46 -8.90 10.63 1.21
CA ARG A 46 -8.68 11.23 2.52
C ARG A 46 -9.97 11.43 3.31
N ASP A 47 -11.05 11.63 2.62
CA ASP A 47 -12.34 11.94 3.26
C ASP A 47 -13.12 10.69 3.68
N LEU A 48 -12.56 9.53 3.48
CA LEU A 48 -13.18 8.26 3.87
C LEU A 48 -12.87 7.87 5.36
#